data_c357641d8a200dd4bd3aa2fb07e5d9b3
#
_entry.id   c357641d8a200dd4bd3aa2fb07e5d9b3
#
_cell.length_a   1.000
_cell.length_b   1.000
_cell.length_c   1.000
_cell.angle_alpha   90.00
_cell.angle_beta   90.00
_cell.angle_gamma   90.00
#
_symmetry.space_group_name_H-M   'P 1'
#
loop_
_entity.id
_entity.type
_entity.pdbx_description
1 polymer ?
#
loop_
_entity_poly.entity_id
_entity_poly.type
_entity_poly.pdbx_seq_one_letter_code
_entity_poly.pdbx_strand_id
1 'polypeptide(L)'
;MEIQSDLVKEFTENGFVVIRNIIDKKRISLVMENIYKLYCKFSNDESSFFGMEKPWNTNLFHEKLVELRKNDRESFGAIYDSLKTSLPVMGVVTEDKITRYAAEFLKTSVSDLAISEPMCRLDVPNDERNNLAWHQEQSYFPQNRNGLHGLVCWVPLIDVTKEMGAIHISPKSFLEGTVKLSGDGDTKKDGFHSTQINVPQELVEKYDDVVAQVNEGDAVFFNMLMFHRSGINTSSKIRFAIQGRIHIATADDFCPFELIN
;
A
#
# COMPACT_ATOMS: atom_id res chain seq x y z
N MET A 1 6.59 -9.02 22.77
CA MET A 1 6.39 -9.97 21.65
C MET A 1 7.75 -10.30 21.09
N GLU A 2 8.06 -11.56 21.01
CA GLU A 2 9.31 -12.04 20.40
C GLU A 2 9.14 -12.01 18.88
N ILE A 3 10.12 -11.44 18.17
CA ILE A 3 10.13 -11.41 16.71
C ILE A 3 10.60 -12.77 16.21
N GLN A 4 9.91 -13.33 15.23
CA GLN A 4 10.21 -14.66 14.71
C GLN A 4 11.43 -14.59 13.78
N SER A 5 12.51 -15.25 14.15
CA SER A 5 13.78 -15.28 13.42
C SER A 5 13.64 -15.77 11.97
N ASP A 6 12.71 -16.71 11.74
CA ASP A 6 12.48 -17.25 10.40
C ASP A 6 11.90 -16.21 9.44
N LEU A 7 11.03 -15.31 9.92
CA LEU A 7 10.49 -14.20 9.12
C LEU A 7 11.57 -13.17 8.78
N VAL A 8 12.50 -12.91 9.71
CA VAL A 8 13.64 -12.01 9.46
C VAL A 8 14.57 -12.62 8.41
N LYS A 9 14.83 -13.93 8.50
CA LYS A 9 15.61 -14.65 7.50
C LYS A 9 14.91 -14.61 6.13
N GLU A 10 13.61 -14.89 6.07
CA GLU A 10 12.83 -14.84 4.83
C GLU A 10 12.90 -13.46 4.17
N PHE A 11 12.69 -12.38 4.94
CA PHE A 11 12.81 -11.01 4.43
C PHE A 11 14.23 -10.73 3.92
N THR A 12 15.26 -11.15 4.64
CA THR A 12 16.67 -10.92 4.26
C THR A 12 17.03 -11.64 2.96
N GLU A 13 16.54 -12.88 2.78
CA GLU A 13 16.87 -13.71 1.61
C GLU A 13 16.04 -13.34 0.38
N ASN A 14 14.75 -13.05 0.56
CA ASN A 14 13.81 -12.85 -0.55
C ASN A 14 13.48 -11.37 -0.80
N GLY A 15 13.79 -10.47 0.16
CA GLY A 15 13.46 -9.06 0.11
C GLY A 15 11.99 -8.73 0.41
N PHE A 16 11.18 -9.75 0.73
CA PHE A 16 9.80 -9.61 1.18
C PHE A 16 9.39 -10.74 2.12
N VAL A 17 8.33 -10.50 2.90
CA VAL A 17 7.71 -11.50 3.76
C VAL A 17 6.24 -11.16 4.01
N VAL A 18 5.41 -12.18 4.18
CA VAL A 18 4.01 -12.03 4.59
C VAL A 18 3.87 -12.44 6.04
N ILE A 19 3.45 -11.49 6.89
CA ILE A 19 3.19 -11.77 8.31
C ILE A 19 1.69 -11.89 8.53
N ARG A 20 1.25 -13.04 9.00
CA ARG A 20 -0.15 -13.34 9.21
C ARG A 20 -0.66 -12.82 10.55
N ASN A 21 -1.89 -12.27 10.55
CA ASN A 21 -2.60 -11.81 11.76
C ASN A 21 -1.77 -10.83 12.63
N ILE A 22 -1.02 -9.93 12.01
CA ILE A 22 -0.19 -8.96 12.71
C ILE A 22 -1.00 -7.76 13.21
N ILE A 23 -2.06 -7.36 12.51
CA ILE A 23 -2.92 -6.21 12.84
C ILE A 23 -4.17 -6.66 13.60
N ASP A 24 -4.50 -5.94 14.67
CA ASP A 24 -5.78 -6.13 15.36
C ASP A 24 -6.94 -5.71 14.45
N LYS A 25 -7.89 -6.63 14.22
CA LYS A 25 -9.09 -6.38 13.41
C LYS A 25 -9.93 -5.19 13.88
N LYS A 26 -9.85 -4.82 15.17
CA LYS A 26 -10.49 -3.60 15.66
C LYS A 26 -9.91 -2.33 15.03
N ARG A 27 -8.59 -2.30 14.80
CA ARG A 27 -7.96 -1.16 14.11
C ARG A 27 -8.38 -1.09 12.65
N ILE A 28 -8.47 -2.21 11.97
CA ILE A 28 -8.99 -2.29 10.60
C ILE A 28 -10.44 -1.81 10.56
N SER A 29 -11.27 -2.28 11.48
CA SER A 29 -12.67 -1.84 11.58
C SER A 29 -12.80 -0.33 11.79
N LEU A 30 -11.90 0.31 12.56
CA LEU A 30 -11.88 1.78 12.73
C LEU A 30 -11.53 2.51 11.43
N VAL A 31 -10.62 1.98 10.62
CA VAL A 31 -10.31 2.55 9.30
C VAL A 31 -11.51 2.42 8.37
N MET A 32 -12.12 1.23 8.31
CA MET A 32 -13.28 1.00 7.46
C MET A 32 -14.48 1.86 7.88
N GLU A 33 -14.71 2.05 9.18
CA GLU A 33 -15.69 2.99 9.70
C GLU A 33 -15.37 4.43 9.29
N ASN A 34 -14.10 4.84 9.31
CA ASN A 34 -13.69 6.16 8.87
C ASN A 34 -13.95 6.36 7.37
N ILE A 35 -13.64 5.36 6.53
CA ILE A 35 -13.96 5.40 5.10
C ILE A 35 -15.47 5.53 4.89
N TYR A 36 -16.29 4.78 5.63
CA TYR A 36 -17.75 4.86 5.58
C TYR A 36 -18.27 6.26 5.96
N LYS A 37 -17.78 6.84 7.06
CA LYS A 37 -18.18 8.19 7.49
C LYS A 37 -17.79 9.26 6.46
N LEU A 38 -16.62 9.13 5.84
CA LEU A 38 -16.21 10.02 4.75
C LEU A 38 -17.09 9.83 3.50
N TYR A 39 -17.45 8.59 3.17
CA TYR A 39 -18.41 8.31 2.11
C TYR A 39 -19.73 9.03 2.37
N CYS A 40 -20.36 8.84 3.54
CA CYS A 40 -21.63 9.49 3.89
C CYS A 40 -21.54 11.01 3.81
N LYS A 41 -20.41 11.60 4.29
CA LYS A 41 -20.18 13.04 4.24
C LYS A 41 -20.12 13.58 2.81
N PHE A 42 -19.38 12.94 1.92
CA PHE A 42 -19.14 13.47 0.58
C PHE A 42 -20.20 13.05 -0.44
N SER A 43 -20.88 11.91 -0.24
CA SER A 43 -21.99 11.48 -1.12
C SER A 43 -23.37 12.01 -0.70
N ASN A 44 -23.51 12.48 0.56
CA ASN A 44 -24.79 12.78 1.21
C ASN A 44 -25.77 11.59 1.21
N ASP A 45 -25.26 10.35 1.19
CA ASP A 45 -26.06 9.12 1.09
C ASP A 45 -25.88 8.22 2.34
N GLU A 46 -26.24 8.72 3.51
CA GLU A 46 -26.30 7.92 4.74
C GLU A 46 -27.53 7.04 4.80
N SER A 47 -28.62 7.49 4.16
CA SER A 47 -29.93 6.84 4.21
C SER A 47 -29.95 5.43 3.62
N SER A 48 -29.08 5.16 2.63
CA SER A 48 -28.92 3.82 2.02
C SER A 48 -28.49 2.75 3.02
N PHE A 49 -27.93 3.14 4.16
CA PHE A 49 -27.39 2.22 5.18
C PHE A 49 -28.17 2.22 6.48
N PHE A 50 -29.39 2.78 6.46
CA PHE A 50 -30.22 2.89 7.66
C PHE A 50 -30.45 1.51 8.32
N GLY A 51 -30.21 1.43 9.62
CA GLY A 51 -30.37 0.21 10.40
C GLY A 51 -29.22 -0.81 10.29
N MET A 52 -28.16 -0.53 9.53
CA MET A 52 -26.99 -1.40 9.43
C MET A 52 -25.95 -1.06 10.51
N GLU A 53 -25.51 -2.07 11.26
CA GLU A 53 -24.51 -1.88 12.34
C GLU A 53 -23.10 -1.59 11.77
N LYS A 54 -22.71 -2.31 10.73
CA LYS A 54 -21.40 -2.18 10.06
C LYS A 54 -21.57 -2.15 8.54
N PRO A 55 -22.04 -1.02 7.98
CA PRO A 55 -22.31 -0.90 6.55
C PRO A 55 -21.13 -1.27 5.67
N TRP A 56 -19.90 -0.95 6.13
CA TRP A 56 -18.67 -1.21 5.41
C TRP A 56 -18.33 -2.71 5.19
N ASN A 57 -19.01 -3.62 5.89
CA ASN A 57 -18.87 -5.06 5.69
C ASN A 57 -19.86 -5.62 4.64
N THR A 58 -20.63 -4.77 4.00
CA THR A 58 -21.70 -5.19 3.06
C THR A 58 -21.26 -5.00 1.59
N ASN A 59 -21.83 -5.79 0.70
CA ASN A 59 -21.63 -5.59 -0.75
C ASN A 59 -22.19 -4.24 -1.20
N LEU A 60 -23.28 -3.78 -0.57
CA LEU A 60 -23.87 -2.47 -0.85
C LEU A 60 -22.86 -1.33 -0.71
N PHE A 61 -22.00 -1.38 0.32
CA PHE A 61 -20.97 -0.35 0.51
C PHE A 61 -19.95 -0.33 -0.64
N HIS A 62 -19.53 -1.50 -1.12
CA HIS A 62 -18.67 -1.58 -2.30
C HIS A 62 -19.36 -1.01 -3.54
N GLU A 63 -20.60 -1.40 -3.79
CA GLU A 63 -21.41 -0.92 -4.93
C GLU A 63 -21.56 0.61 -4.90
N LYS A 64 -21.88 1.17 -3.75
CA LYS A 64 -22.05 2.61 -3.55
C LYS A 64 -20.78 3.41 -3.74
N LEU A 65 -19.63 2.90 -3.32
CA LEU A 65 -18.34 3.52 -3.58
C LEU A 65 -17.94 3.43 -5.07
N VAL A 66 -18.24 2.32 -5.74
CA VAL A 66 -18.05 2.19 -7.20
C VAL A 66 -18.92 3.19 -7.94
N GLU A 67 -20.18 3.32 -7.55
CA GLU A 67 -21.13 4.30 -8.11
C GLU A 67 -20.61 5.72 -7.91
N LEU A 68 -20.17 6.08 -6.70
CA LEU A 68 -19.60 7.40 -6.41
C LEU A 68 -18.38 7.67 -7.30
N ARG A 69 -17.45 6.72 -7.41
CA ARG A 69 -16.26 6.88 -8.28
C ARG A 69 -16.62 7.13 -9.74
N LYS A 70 -17.69 6.51 -10.22
CA LYS A 70 -18.18 6.66 -11.60
C LYS A 70 -18.86 8.00 -11.83
N ASN A 71 -19.72 8.42 -10.90
CA ASN A 71 -20.66 9.52 -11.08
C ASN A 71 -20.13 10.86 -10.53
N ASP A 72 -19.32 10.80 -9.45
CA ASP A 72 -18.74 11.98 -8.78
C ASP A 72 -17.30 11.68 -8.34
N ARG A 73 -16.38 11.92 -9.28
CA ARG A 73 -14.94 11.70 -9.07
C ARG A 73 -14.34 12.65 -8.04
N GLU A 74 -14.90 13.85 -7.89
CA GLU A 74 -14.42 14.86 -6.95
C GLU A 74 -14.70 14.42 -5.51
N SER A 75 -15.94 14.03 -5.22
CA SER A 75 -16.32 13.48 -3.91
C SER A 75 -15.55 12.20 -3.56
N PHE A 76 -15.34 11.30 -4.52
CA PHE A 76 -14.50 10.12 -4.33
C PHE A 76 -13.04 10.50 -4.03
N GLY A 77 -12.51 11.49 -4.74
CA GLY A 77 -11.16 12.05 -4.51
C GLY A 77 -11.03 12.66 -3.12
N ALA A 78 -12.05 13.39 -2.66
CA ALA A 78 -12.07 13.99 -1.33
C ALA A 78 -12.01 12.94 -0.20
N ILE A 79 -12.62 11.76 -0.38
CA ILE A 79 -12.46 10.63 0.55
C ILE A 79 -10.98 10.24 0.59
N TYR A 80 -10.37 10.02 -0.56
CA TYR A 80 -8.97 9.62 -0.70
C TYR A 80 -8.01 10.60 -0.02
N ASP A 81 -8.19 11.91 -0.26
CA ASP A 81 -7.35 12.95 0.31
C ASP A 81 -7.54 13.07 1.84
N SER A 82 -8.76 12.90 2.34
CA SER A 82 -9.04 12.91 3.77
C SER A 82 -8.36 11.76 4.52
N LEU A 83 -8.14 10.63 3.85
CA LEU A 83 -7.51 9.45 4.47
C LEU A 83 -6.00 9.62 4.67
N LYS A 84 -5.33 10.52 3.95
CA LYS A 84 -3.89 10.77 4.09
C LYS A 84 -3.50 11.21 5.51
N THR A 85 -4.34 11.98 6.16
CA THR A 85 -4.12 12.50 7.52
C THR A 85 -4.99 11.81 8.57
N SER A 86 -5.64 10.71 8.23
CA SER A 86 -6.55 9.97 9.12
C SER A 86 -5.79 9.30 10.26
N LEU A 87 -6.16 9.60 11.51
CA LEU A 87 -5.59 8.94 12.69
C LEU A 87 -5.83 7.42 12.70
N PRO A 88 -7.00 6.88 12.31
CA PRO A 88 -7.17 5.44 12.12
C PRO A 88 -6.16 4.83 11.14
N VAL A 89 -5.91 5.47 10.00
CA VAL A 89 -4.92 5.00 9.00
C VAL A 89 -3.50 5.04 9.58
N MET A 90 -3.11 6.16 10.20
CA MET A 90 -1.82 6.27 10.90
C MET A 90 -1.67 5.20 11.96
N GLY A 91 -2.72 4.93 12.74
CA GLY A 91 -2.71 3.94 13.81
C GLY A 91 -2.45 2.50 13.32
N VAL A 92 -2.74 2.17 12.06
CA VAL A 92 -2.39 0.87 11.48
C VAL A 92 -0.89 0.80 11.18
N VAL A 93 -0.34 1.77 10.45
CA VAL A 93 1.07 1.72 10.02
C VAL A 93 2.07 2.00 11.15
N THR A 94 1.61 2.61 12.24
CA THR A 94 2.40 2.84 13.47
C THR A 94 2.09 1.83 14.58
N GLU A 95 1.38 0.73 14.28
CA GLU A 95 1.17 -0.36 15.21
C GLU A 95 2.52 -0.88 15.74
N ASP A 96 2.61 -1.14 17.07
CA ASP A 96 3.85 -1.57 17.72
C ASP A 96 4.49 -2.79 17.04
N LYS A 97 3.67 -3.75 16.61
CA LYS A 97 4.16 -4.91 15.89
C LYS A 97 4.74 -4.55 14.51
N ILE A 98 4.10 -3.64 13.78
CA ILE A 98 4.58 -3.19 12.46
C ILE A 98 5.94 -2.51 12.61
N THR A 99 6.05 -1.55 13.54
CA THR A 99 7.29 -0.79 13.73
C THR A 99 8.44 -1.64 14.24
N ARG A 100 8.18 -2.62 15.11
CA ARG A 100 9.21 -3.58 15.59
C ARG A 100 9.71 -4.49 14.48
N TYR A 101 8.82 -5.06 13.66
CA TYR A 101 9.25 -5.86 12.51
C TYR A 101 10.01 -5.00 11.50
N ALA A 102 9.56 -3.77 11.23
CA ALA A 102 10.28 -2.86 10.35
C ALA A 102 11.70 -2.56 10.86
N ALA A 103 11.86 -2.28 12.16
CA ALA A 103 13.15 -2.04 12.78
C ALA A 103 14.08 -3.26 12.64
N GLU A 104 13.55 -4.46 12.88
CA GLU A 104 14.31 -5.70 12.75
C GLU A 104 14.74 -5.98 11.31
N PHE A 105 13.83 -5.82 10.35
CA PHE A 105 14.13 -6.00 8.92
C PHE A 105 15.16 -4.99 8.40
N LEU A 106 15.13 -3.76 8.92
CA LEU A 106 16.08 -2.70 8.59
C LEU A 106 17.33 -2.73 9.47
N LYS A 107 17.42 -3.64 10.47
CA LYS A 107 18.54 -3.78 11.41
C LYS A 107 18.86 -2.49 12.17
N THR A 108 17.82 -1.84 12.66
CA THR A 108 17.89 -0.57 13.39
C THR A 108 16.95 -0.60 14.60
N SER A 109 16.80 0.50 15.32
CA SER A 109 15.84 0.62 16.41
C SER A 109 14.59 1.37 15.98
N VAL A 110 13.47 1.17 16.68
CA VAL A 110 12.21 1.89 16.38
C VAL A 110 12.39 3.41 16.47
N SER A 111 13.28 3.89 17.34
CA SER A 111 13.58 5.32 17.49
C SER A 111 14.24 5.96 16.27
N ASP A 112 14.81 5.14 15.38
CA ASP A 112 15.47 5.63 14.17
C ASP A 112 14.53 5.69 12.96
N LEU A 113 13.28 5.18 13.13
CA LEU A 113 12.35 5.07 12.03
C LEU A 113 11.57 6.36 11.79
N ALA A 114 11.38 6.68 10.53
CA ALA A 114 10.39 7.64 10.04
C ALA A 114 9.42 6.95 9.08
N ILE A 115 8.26 7.54 8.91
CA ILE A 115 7.27 7.08 7.95
C ILE A 115 6.90 8.22 7.01
N SER A 116 6.86 7.96 5.72
CA SER A 116 6.23 8.84 4.75
C SER A 116 4.73 8.81 4.93
N GLU A 117 4.04 9.84 4.42
CA GLU A 117 2.58 9.92 4.46
C GLU A 117 1.95 8.58 4.00
N PRO A 118 1.16 7.93 4.85
CA PRO A 118 0.55 6.65 4.49
C PRO A 118 -0.50 6.85 3.41
N MET A 119 -0.59 5.87 2.52
CA MET A 119 -1.59 5.88 1.45
C MET A 119 -2.65 4.82 1.74
N CYS A 120 -3.88 5.23 1.99
CA CYS A 120 -5.02 4.33 2.01
C CYS A 120 -5.62 4.23 0.60
N ARG A 121 -5.55 3.06 0.00
CA ARG A 121 -6.01 2.81 -1.37
C ARG A 121 -7.42 2.24 -1.38
N LEU A 122 -8.23 2.78 -2.29
CA LEU A 122 -9.58 2.32 -2.62
C LEU A 122 -9.58 1.96 -4.12
N ASP A 123 -9.14 0.74 -4.44
CA ASP A 123 -8.96 0.32 -5.83
C ASP A 123 -10.25 -0.27 -6.38
N VAL A 124 -10.91 0.52 -7.18
CA VAL A 124 -12.19 0.19 -7.82
C VAL A 124 -11.99 -0.90 -8.89
N PRO A 125 -12.95 -1.82 -9.07
CA PRO A 125 -12.90 -2.80 -10.15
C PRO A 125 -12.64 -2.19 -11.53
N ASN A 126 -11.71 -2.79 -12.27
CA ASN A 126 -11.34 -2.39 -13.64
C ASN A 126 -10.90 -0.91 -13.78
N ASP A 127 -10.47 -0.26 -12.71
CA ASP A 127 -9.92 1.11 -12.76
C ASP A 127 -8.43 1.07 -13.11
N GLU A 128 -8.11 1.39 -14.37
CA GLU A 128 -6.72 1.38 -14.86
C GLU A 128 -5.83 2.42 -14.19
N ARG A 129 -6.39 3.47 -13.57
CA ARG A 129 -5.64 4.54 -12.91
C ARG A 129 -4.74 4.00 -11.80
N ASN A 130 -5.22 3.00 -11.07
CA ASN A 130 -4.52 2.41 -9.93
C ASN A 130 -3.69 1.17 -10.30
N ASN A 131 -3.63 0.82 -11.58
CA ASN A 131 -2.85 -0.29 -12.09
C ASN A 131 -1.42 0.18 -12.40
N LEU A 132 -0.57 0.18 -11.36
CA LEU A 132 0.85 0.50 -11.52
C LEU A 132 1.57 -0.69 -12.17
N ALA A 133 2.36 -0.41 -13.21
CA ALA A 133 3.25 -1.38 -13.82
C ALA A 133 4.40 -1.77 -12.87
N TRP A 134 5.26 -2.70 -13.28
CA TRP A 134 6.44 -3.08 -12.50
C TRP A 134 7.34 -1.89 -12.21
N HIS A 135 7.60 -1.62 -10.93
CA HIS A 135 8.36 -0.47 -10.46
C HIS A 135 9.13 -0.81 -9.17
N GLN A 136 9.99 0.11 -8.77
CA GLN A 136 10.62 0.15 -7.46
C GLN A 136 10.02 1.31 -6.67
N GLU A 137 9.62 1.08 -5.42
CA GLU A 137 9.00 2.11 -4.58
C GLU A 137 9.94 3.30 -4.34
N GLN A 138 11.24 3.06 -4.26
CA GLN A 138 12.25 4.12 -4.10
C GLN A 138 12.16 5.20 -5.19
N SER A 139 11.68 4.87 -6.38
CA SER A 139 11.54 5.84 -7.46
C SER A 139 10.51 6.94 -7.18
N TYR A 140 9.58 6.66 -6.27
CA TYR A 140 8.55 7.61 -5.84
C TYR A 140 8.82 8.18 -4.44
N PHE A 141 9.59 7.47 -3.61
CA PHE A 141 9.88 7.80 -2.21
C PHE A 141 11.40 7.69 -1.96
N PRO A 142 12.19 8.64 -2.49
CA PRO A 142 13.65 8.56 -2.48
C PRO A 142 14.29 9.13 -1.19
N GLN A 143 13.58 9.10 -0.04
CA GLN A 143 14.08 9.64 1.22
C GLN A 143 15.39 8.99 1.67
N ASN A 144 15.57 7.68 1.48
CA ASN A 144 16.85 7.04 1.57
C ASN A 144 17.41 6.80 0.16
N ARG A 145 18.56 7.39 -0.15
CA ARG A 145 19.23 7.20 -1.45
C ARG A 145 19.68 5.75 -1.64
N ASN A 146 20.08 5.09 -0.55
CA ASN A 146 20.24 3.65 -0.50
C ASN A 146 18.88 3.03 -0.17
N GLY A 147 18.18 2.52 -1.16
CA GLY A 147 16.87 1.91 -0.98
C GLY A 147 16.82 0.72 -0.04
N LEU A 148 17.96 0.21 0.46
CA LEU A 148 18.02 -0.81 1.50
C LEU A 148 17.71 -0.24 2.89
N HIS A 149 17.77 1.09 3.08
CA HIS A 149 17.42 1.76 4.33
C HIS A 149 15.92 2.10 4.44
N GLY A 150 15.11 1.49 3.59
CA GLY A 150 13.66 1.65 3.61
C GLY A 150 12.92 0.38 3.20
N LEU A 151 11.69 0.29 3.62
CA LEU A 151 10.76 -0.78 3.25
C LEU A 151 9.32 -0.26 3.12
N VAL A 152 8.51 -1.04 2.43
CA VAL A 152 7.06 -0.85 2.37
C VAL A 152 6.38 -1.86 3.29
N CYS A 153 5.41 -1.38 4.05
CA CYS A 153 4.44 -2.20 4.76
C CYS A 153 3.08 -2.04 4.07
N TRP A 154 2.58 -3.09 3.44
CA TRP A 154 1.30 -3.11 2.78
C TRP A 154 0.30 -3.95 3.58
N VAL A 155 -0.80 -3.33 4.03
CA VAL A 155 -1.80 -3.92 4.92
C VAL A 155 -3.15 -3.97 4.21
N PRO A 156 -3.71 -5.16 3.92
CA PRO A 156 -5.07 -5.28 3.41
C PRO A 156 -6.09 -4.99 4.53
N LEU A 157 -7.16 -4.28 4.19
CA LEU A 157 -8.27 -4.01 5.10
C LEU A 157 -9.43 -5.01 4.95
N ILE A 158 -9.33 -5.88 3.97
CA ILE A 158 -10.22 -7.00 3.67
C ILE A 158 -9.39 -8.14 3.10
N ASP A 159 -9.94 -9.34 2.99
CA ASP A 159 -9.27 -10.43 2.28
C ASP A 159 -9.04 -10.05 0.82
N VAL A 160 -7.80 -10.24 0.34
CA VAL A 160 -7.40 -9.87 -1.04
C VAL A 160 -6.93 -11.10 -1.79
N THR A 161 -7.74 -11.52 -2.77
CA THR A 161 -7.43 -12.60 -3.70
C THR A 161 -6.73 -12.08 -4.96
N LYS A 162 -6.28 -12.98 -5.82
CA LYS A 162 -5.71 -12.63 -7.12
C LYS A 162 -6.70 -11.81 -7.97
N GLU A 163 -7.97 -12.19 -7.99
CA GLU A 163 -9.03 -11.50 -8.74
C GLU A 163 -9.33 -10.10 -8.19
N MET A 164 -9.08 -9.87 -6.89
CA MET A 164 -9.18 -8.54 -6.28
C MET A 164 -7.94 -7.68 -6.54
N GLY A 165 -6.99 -8.18 -7.32
CA GLY A 165 -5.80 -7.45 -7.68
C GLY A 165 -4.74 -7.45 -6.58
N ALA A 166 -4.49 -8.60 -5.94
CA ALA A 166 -3.36 -8.77 -5.02
C ALA A 166 -2.05 -8.26 -5.67
N ILE A 167 -1.16 -7.74 -4.85
CA ILE A 167 0.13 -7.24 -5.35
C ILE A 167 0.98 -8.40 -5.88
N HIS A 168 1.71 -8.11 -6.95
CA HIS A 168 2.72 -8.98 -7.53
C HIS A 168 4.09 -8.52 -7.09
N ILE A 169 4.94 -9.44 -6.70
CA ILE A 169 6.28 -9.20 -6.17
C ILE A 169 7.26 -10.14 -6.87
N SER A 170 8.42 -9.63 -7.26
CA SER A 170 9.51 -10.44 -7.80
C SER A 170 10.57 -10.69 -6.71
N PRO A 171 10.57 -11.87 -6.05
CA PRO A 171 11.53 -12.18 -4.98
C PRO A 171 12.96 -11.99 -5.44
N LYS A 172 13.83 -11.46 -4.55
CA LYS A 172 15.26 -11.22 -4.79
C LYS A 172 15.59 -10.12 -5.80
N SER A 173 14.61 -9.52 -6.46
CA SER A 173 14.85 -8.45 -7.45
C SER A 173 15.51 -7.20 -6.85
N PHE A 174 15.41 -7.00 -5.53
CA PHE A 174 16.11 -5.92 -4.83
C PHE A 174 17.65 -6.00 -4.94
N LEU A 175 18.20 -7.18 -5.28
CA LEU A 175 19.64 -7.39 -5.50
C LEU A 175 20.17 -6.67 -6.76
N GLU A 176 19.29 -6.28 -7.69
CA GLU A 176 19.68 -5.44 -8.84
C GLU A 176 20.05 -4.00 -8.39
N GLY A 177 19.77 -3.64 -7.14
CA GLY A 177 19.93 -2.27 -6.68
C GLY A 177 18.93 -1.31 -7.33
N THR A 178 19.26 -0.04 -7.38
CA THR A 178 18.47 0.97 -8.10
C THR A 178 18.69 0.80 -9.59
N VAL A 179 17.63 0.48 -10.33
CA VAL A 179 17.69 0.27 -11.78
C VAL A 179 17.32 1.54 -12.54
N LYS A 180 17.93 1.71 -13.72
CA LYS A 180 17.51 2.77 -14.64
C LYS A 180 16.12 2.41 -15.18
N LEU A 181 15.17 3.25 -14.85
CA LEU A 181 13.78 3.03 -15.23
C LEU A 181 13.54 3.49 -16.67
N SER A 182 12.71 2.76 -17.38
CA SER A 182 12.18 3.17 -18.68
C SER A 182 10.76 3.70 -18.49
N GLY A 183 10.41 4.83 -19.12
CA GLY A 183 9.08 5.37 -19.10
C GLY A 183 9.00 6.74 -19.72
N ASP A 184 7.99 6.97 -20.51
CA ASP A 184 7.63 8.27 -21.02
C ASP A 184 6.95 9.05 -19.88
N GLY A 185 7.75 9.71 -19.08
CA GLY A 185 7.45 10.45 -17.86
C GLY A 185 6.05 11.00 -17.59
N ASP A 186 5.12 10.96 -18.53
CA ASP A 186 3.81 11.58 -18.38
C ASP A 186 2.77 10.86 -19.24
N THR A 187 2.11 9.85 -18.70
CA THR A 187 0.95 9.25 -19.37
C THR A 187 -0.33 9.89 -18.82
N LYS A 188 -1.07 10.59 -19.69
CA LYS A 188 -2.44 11.02 -19.39
C LYS A 188 -3.34 9.78 -19.42
N LYS A 189 -3.76 9.32 -18.26
CA LYS A 189 -4.90 8.41 -18.14
C LYS A 189 -6.07 9.17 -17.51
N ASP A 190 -7.21 9.22 -18.16
CA ASP A 190 -8.45 9.84 -17.68
C ASP A 190 -8.35 11.33 -17.26
N GLY A 191 -7.49 12.12 -17.92
CA GLY A 191 -7.33 13.54 -17.60
C GLY A 191 -6.41 13.84 -16.40
N PHE A 192 -5.80 12.83 -15.80
CA PHE A 192 -4.80 12.98 -14.75
C PHE A 192 -3.41 12.57 -15.25
N HIS A 193 -2.39 13.33 -14.85
CA HIS A 193 -1.00 12.97 -15.10
C HIS A 193 -0.63 11.85 -14.12
N SER A 194 -0.27 10.68 -14.60
CA SER A 194 0.40 9.65 -13.81
C SER A 194 1.77 9.40 -14.40
N THR A 195 2.80 9.71 -13.64
CA THR A 195 4.17 9.33 -13.98
C THR A 195 4.30 7.83 -13.71
N GLN A 196 4.20 7.00 -14.74
CA GLN A 196 4.53 5.59 -14.60
C GLN A 196 6.01 5.40 -14.92
N ILE A 197 6.76 5.06 -13.89
CA ILE A 197 8.19 4.75 -13.99
C ILE A 197 8.31 3.23 -13.96
N ASN A 198 8.71 2.62 -15.08
CA ASN A 198 8.66 1.18 -15.25
C ASN A 198 10.05 0.56 -15.17
N VAL A 199 10.17 -0.57 -14.48
CA VAL A 199 11.32 -1.46 -14.60
C VAL A 199 11.32 -2.05 -16.01
N PRO A 200 12.48 -2.08 -16.71
CA PRO A 200 12.59 -2.73 -18.01
C PRO A 200 12.12 -4.19 -17.97
N GLN A 201 11.34 -4.60 -18.97
CA GLN A 201 10.72 -5.92 -19.01
C GLN A 201 11.76 -7.05 -18.96
N GLU A 202 12.90 -6.86 -19.60
CA GLU A 202 14.01 -7.83 -19.59
C GLU A 202 14.63 -8.06 -18.21
N LEU A 203 14.47 -7.10 -17.28
CA LEU A 203 14.89 -7.28 -15.88
C LEU A 203 13.84 -8.03 -15.09
N VAL A 204 12.57 -7.69 -15.30
CA VAL A 204 11.45 -8.36 -14.62
C VAL A 204 11.43 -9.87 -14.95
N GLU A 205 11.67 -10.23 -16.21
CA GLU A 205 11.64 -11.62 -16.70
C GLU A 205 12.74 -12.52 -16.11
N LYS A 206 13.73 -11.94 -15.41
CA LYS A 206 14.75 -12.72 -14.69
C LYS A 206 14.24 -13.31 -13.37
N TYR A 207 13.11 -12.86 -12.88
CA TYR A 207 12.59 -13.18 -11.54
C TYR A 207 11.20 -13.78 -11.61
N ASP A 208 10.87 -14.58 -10.60
CA ASP A 208 9.53 -15.12 -10.44
C ASP A 208 8.50 -14.00 -10.19
N ASP A 209 7.28 -14.19 -10.66
CA ASP A 209 6.12 -13.34 -10.35
C ASP A 209 5.27 -14.01 -9.26
N VAL A 210 5.43 -13.57 -8.02
CA VAL A 210 4.67 -14.10 -6.87
C VAL A 210 3.49 -13.19 -6.55
N VAL A 211 2.30 -13.75 -6.53
CA VAL A 211 1.06 -13.06 -6.15
C VAL A 211 0.85 -13.16 -4.64
N ALA A 212 0.95 -12.05 -3.92
CA ALA A 212 0.74 -12.02 -2.48
C ALA A 212 -0.75 -12.01 -2.13
N GLN A 213 -1.37 -13.18 -2.07
CA GLN A 213 -2.73 -13.34 -1.55
C GLN A 213 -2.71 -13.26 -0.02
N VAL A 214 -3.52 -12.40 0.56
CA VAL A 214 -3.51 -12.05 1.98
C VAL A 214 -4.91 -11.86 2.52
N ASN A 215 -5.05 -12.08 3.81
CA ASN A 215 -6.31 -11.89 4.53
C ASN A 215 -6.30 -10.60 5.35
N GLU A 216 -7.47 -10.15 5.73
CA GLU A 216 -7.64 -9.06 6.71
C GLU A 216 -6.79 -9.33 7.97
N GLY A 217 -5.96 -8.37 8.35
CA GLY A 217 -5.07 -8.48 9.52
C GLY A 217 -3.65 -8.96 9.20
N ASP A 218 -3.38 -9.39 7.97
CA ASP A 218 -2.03 -9.69 7.50
C ASP A 218 -1.28 -8.40 7.15
N ALA A 219 0.04 -8.50 6.97
CA ALA A 219 0.84 -7.45 6.33
C ALA A 219 1.90 -8.06 5.42
N VAL A 220 2.15 -7.39 4.30
CA VAL A 220 3.26 -7.70 3.39
C VAL A 220 4.33 -6.65 3.59
N PHE A 221 5.52 -7.07 4.00
CA PHE A 221 6.69 -6.21 4.03
C PHE A 221 7.57 -6.50 2.84
N PHE A 222 8.06 -5.47 2.17
CA PHE A 222 9.02 -5.64 1.09
C PHE A 222 9.98 -4.45 0.99
N ASN A 223 11.18 -4.72 0.47
CA ASN A 223 12.23 -3.74 0.30
C ASN A 223 11.85 -2.67 -0.74
N MET A 224 12.29 -1.42 -0.55
CA MET A 224 12.00 -0.30 -1.46
C MET A 224 12.52 -0.53 -2.89
N LEU A 225 13.54 -1.37 -3.06
CA LEU A 225 14.13 -1.74 -4.36
C LEU A 225 13.44 -2.95 -5.01
N MET A 226 12.48 -3.59 -4.33
CA MET A 226 11.78 -4.75 -4.84
C MET A 226 10.96 -4.40 -6.09
N PHE A 227 11.10 -5.19 -7.16
CA PHE A 227 10.19 -5.09 -8.29
C PHE A 227 8.82 -5.59 -7.86
N HIS A 228 7.84 -4.73 -7.98
CA HIS A 228 6.46 -5.06 -7.66
C HIS A 228 5.49 -4.29 -8.55
N ARG A 229 4.27 -4.74 -8.62
CA ARG A 229 3.20 -4.08 -9.36
C ARG A 229 1.84 -4.31 -8.71
N SER A 230 0.88 -3.49 -9.04
CA SER A 230 -0.52 -3.75 -8.70
C SER A 230 -1.07 -4.89 -9.54
N GLY A 231 -1.82 -5.80 -8.94
CA GLY A 231 -2.71 -6.69 -9.68
C GLY A 231 -3.93 -5.91 -10.17
N ILE A 232 -4.54 -6.37 -11.26
CA ILE A 232 -5.78 -5.79 -11.78
C ILE A 232 -6.94 -6.33 -10.94
N ASN A 233 -7.76 -5.43 -10.38
CA ASN A 233 -8.97 -5.83 -9.68
C ASN A 233 -10.08 -6.13 -10.71
N THR A 234 -10.31 -7.40 -10.97
CA THR A 234 -11.38 -7.90 -11.87
C THR A 234 -12.62 -8.38 -11.11
N SER A 235 -12.61 -8.26 -9.78
CA SER A 235 -13.75 -8.62 -8.94
C SER A 235 -14.88 -7.57 -9.01
N SER A 236 -15.95 -7.78 -8.28
CA SER A 236 -17.04 -6.81 -8.08
C SER A 236 -16.85 -5.90 -6.86
N LYS A 237 -15.75 -6.06 -6.11
CA LYS A 237 -15.51 -5.36 -4.84
C LYS A 237 -14.35 -4.39 -4.93
N ILE A 238 -14.41 -3.29 -4.19
CA ILE A 238 -13.25 -2.41 -4.01
C ILE A 238 -12.21 -3.14 -3.16
N ARG A 239 -10.95 -3.10 -3.59
CA ARG A 239 -9.81 -3.49 -2.77
C ARG A 239 -9.43 -2.33 -1.87
N PHE A 240 -9.44 -2.54 -0.56
CA PHE A 240 -8.98 -1.59 0.44
C PHE A 240 -7.63 -2.05 0.98
N ALA A 241 -6.64 -1.16 0.97
CA ALA A 241 -5.31 -1.44 1.52
C ALA A 241 -4.63 -0.15 1.99
N ILE A 242 -3.76 -0.28 2.99
CA ILE A 242 -2.90 0.81 3.45
C ILE A 242 -1.45 0.49 3.07
N GLN A 243 -0.73 1.49 2.57
CA GLN A 243 0.72 1.44 2.34
C GLN A 243 1.41 2.42 3.26
N GLY A 244 2.33 1.92 4.09
CA GLY A 244 3.30 2.71 4.85
C GLY A 244 4.69 2.55 4.25
N ARG A 245 5.42 3.65 4.03
CA ARG A 245 6.83 3.64 3.62
C ARG A 245 7.63 4.02 4.83
N ILE A 246 8.42 3.08 5.33
CA ILE A 246 9.20 3.21 6.55
C ILE A 246 10.67 3.35 6.17
N HIS A 247 11.34 4.33 6.76
CA HIS A 247 12.70 4.75 6.44
C HIS A 247 13.56 4.80 7.70
N ILE A 248 14.87 4.61 7.56
CA ILE A 248 15.83 4.91 8.63
C ILE A 248 16.15 6.40 8.57
N ALA A 249 15.52 7.20 9.44
CA ALA A 249 15.69 8.66 9.46
C ALA A 249 17.06 9.10 9.96
N THR A 250 17.76 8.25 10.71
CA THR A 250 19.11 8.52 11.24
C THR A 250 20.24 8.05 10.32
N ALA A 251 19.91 7.45 9.16
CA ALA A 251 20.91 7.03 8.19
C ALA A 251 21.51 8.26 7.48
N ASP A 252 22.82 8.19 7.15
CA ASP A 252 23.55 9.29 6.49
C ASP A 252 22.98 9.69 5.13
N ASP A 253 22.28 8.78 4.47
CA ASP A 253 21.64 9.00 3.18
C ASP A 253 20.18 9.44 3.26
N PHE A 254 19.62 9.59 4.46
CA PHE A 254 18.25 10.07 4.63
C PHE A 254 18.12 11.54 4.27
N CYS A 255 17.15 11.86 3.44
CA CYS A 255 16.77 13.22 3.10
C CYS A 255 15.26 13.39 3.30
N PRO A 256 14.81 14.33 4.16
CA PRO A 256 13.39 14.64 4.29
C PRO A 256 12.80 15.00 2.92
N PHE A 257 11.57 14.58 2.65
CA PHE A 257 10.94 14.76 1.32
C PHE A 257 10.97 16.22 0.83
N GLU A 258 10.78 17.17 1.72
CA GLU A 258 10.77 18.62 1.42
C GLU A 258 12.14 19.15 0.93
N LEU A 259 13.23 18.40 1.17
CA LEU A 259 14.60 18.76 0.75
C LEU A 259 15.07 17.96 -0.48
N ILE A 260 14.21 17.08 -1.01
CA ILE A 260 14.49 16.34 -2.25
C ILE A 260 14.08 17.24 -3.42
N ASN A 261 15.05 18.01 -3.96
CA ASN A 261 14.90 18.85 -5.14
C ASN A 261 15.53 18.20 -6.35
#